data_61beb1cbdb175f0f5385fa9bb7e26fb7
#
_entry.id   61beb1cbdb175f0f5385fa9bb7e26fb7
#
_cell.length_a   1.000
_cell.length_b   1.000
_cell.length_c   1.000
_cell.angle_alpha   90.00
_cell.angle_beta   90.00
_cell.angle_gamma   90.00
#
_symmetry.space_group_name_H-M   'P 1'
#
loop_
_entity.id
_entity.type
_entity.pdbx_description
1 polymer ?
#
loop_
_entity_poly.entity_id
_entity_poly.type
_entity_poly.pdbx_seq_one_letter_code
_entity_poly.pdbx_strand_id
1 'polypeptide(L)'
;MRINLFSYTKTLWDSKSLSKQKYKVIYARDSTPRWMFPVSSKDPLFLKTYSGVGFVNGLVKFIIESFFRLRIAHLVLGKFFLPGFSLNSEILKIIDDYKIIDYGIFLGTIGKNRKIIFVLKSESGMIYFLKYYTSGESKKLVQKESELLWSFKNNNLKVKVPNVVESSNSMILIESLGDTITQINYDSKEINYFTIERPFKENLLVDTSLKSIFLEKKIVEITKSHKRLQSLVLNYLLKNEDNIFLLSLAHGDFTPWNVFYTKSDKIIILDWELSSILPLFYDYFHFKIQPLIMSAKMSSDDILNKLDLSYLNKRVLELSEREIKVVDYLILYLISIMNFYIPIYEKQENLHWQAEKSMNIWKEILFKLLENEDYYRKNYN
;
A
#
# COMPACT_ATOMS: atom_id res chain seq x y z
N MET A 1 -4.47 26.33 4.78
CA MET A 1 -3.29 26.81 4.02
C MET A 1 -3.48 26.46 2.55
N ARG A 2 -3.39 27.40 1.61
CA ARG A 2 -3.49 27.06 0.17
C ARG A 2 -2.16 26.46 -0.29
N ILE A 3 -2.16 25.24 -0.72
CA ILE A 3 -0.97 24.56 -1.27
C ILE A 3 -0.56 25.28 -2.56
N ASN A 4 0.70 25.75 -2.62
CA ASN A 4 1.25 26.25 -3.87
C ASN A 4 1.46 25.04 -4.82
N LEU A 5 0.64 24.97 -5.84
CA LEU A 5 0.62 23.82 -6.77
C LEU A 5 1.95 23.61 -7.50
N PHE A 6 2.63 24.70 -7.86
CA PHE A 6 3.94 24.60 -8.52
C PHE A 6 4.98 23.97 -7.60
N SER A 7 5.07 24.42 -6.33
CA SER A 7 5.95 23.81 -5.34
C SER A 7 5.58 22.35 -5.06
N TYR A 8 4.27 22.04 -5.07
CA TYR A 8 3.75 20.70 -4.85
C TYR A 8 4.10 19.73 -5.96
N THR A 9 4.29 20.21 -7.19
CA THR A 9 4.61 19.43 -8.39
C THR A 9 6.01 19.71 -8.92
N LYS A 10 6.87 20.38 -8.16
CA LYS A 10 8.19 20.88 -8.60
C LYS A 10 9.04 19.81 -9.29
N THR A 11 9.02 18.58 -8.79
CA THR A 11 9.82 17.46 -9.33
C THR A 11 9.41 17.04 -10.75
N LEU A 12 8.23 17.45 -11.21
CA LEU A 12 7.75 17.12 -12.55
C LEU A 12 8.30 18.04 -13.64
N TRP A 13 8.81 19.22 -13.30
CA TRP A 13 9.10 20.28 -14.26
C TRP A 13 10.60 20.47 -14.50
N ASP A 14 10.96 20.61 -15.75
CA ASP A 14 12.29 21.10 -16.13
C ASP A 14 12.28 22.62 -16.20
N SER A 15 12.91 23.26 -15.19
CA SER A 15 13.00 24.73 -15.12
C SER A 15 13.80 25.37 -16.27
N LYS A 16 14.52 24.58 -17.08
CA LYS A 16 15.30 25.04 -18.23
C LYS A 16 14.52 24.99 -19.53
N SER A 17 13.38 24.27 -19.56
CA SER A 17 12.59 24.08 -20.77
C SER A 17 11.19 24.69 -20.62
N LEU A 18 10.93 25.78 -21.35
CA LEU A 18 9.63 26.47 -21.32
C LEU A 18 8.55 25.68 -22.09
N SER A 19 7.35 25.71 -21.57
CA SER A 19 6.17 25.07 -22.20
C SER A 19 4.92 25.90 -21.99
N LYS A 20 4.05 25.91 -23.00
CA LYS A 20 2.71 26.49 -22.94
C LYS A 20 1.63 25.45 -22.64
N GLN A 21 2.01 24.19 -22.31
CA GLN A 21 1.06 23.13 -21.98
C GLN A 21 0.20 23.52 -20.78
N LYS A 22 -1.10 23.47 -20.96
CA LYS A 22 -2.09 23.76 -19.91
C LYS A 22 -2.63 22.46 -19.33
N TYR A 23 -2.88 22.48 -18.04
CA TYR A 23 -3.44 21.36 -17.29
C TYR A 23 -4.73 21.76 -16.60
N LYS A 24 -5.54 20.76 -16.26
CA LYS A 24 -6.66 20.86 -15.31
C LYS A 24 -6.26 20.10 -14.05
N VAL A 25 -6.56 20.68 -12.88
CA VAL A 25 -6.25 20.09 -11.57
C VAL A 25 -7.55 19.90 -10.80
N ILE A 26 -7.82 18.68 -10.41
CA ILE A 26 -8.95 18.32 -9.55
C ILE A 26 -8.44 18.19 -8.12
N TYR A 27 -9.15 18.85 -7.21
CA TYR A 27 -8.83 18.89 -5.79
C TYR A 27 -9.73 17.89 -5.03
N ALA A 28 -9.18 17.29 -3.98
CA ALA A 28 -9.94 16.51 -3.02
C ALA A 28 -10.80 17.43 -2.12
N ARG A 29 -11.66 16.84 -1.29
CA ARG A 29 -12.54 17.59 -0.38
C ARG A 29 -11.79 18.47 0.62
N ASP A 30 -10.59 18.06 1.01
CA ASP A 30 -9.68 18.80 1.89
C ASP A 30 -8.88 19.90 1.16
N SER A 31 -9.27 20.22 -0.08
CA SER A 31 -8.57 21.19 -0.94
C SER A 31 -7.15 20.81 -1.33
N THR A 32 -6.73 19.57 -1.17
CA THR A 32 -5.45 19.07 -1.68
C THR A 32 -5.54 18.76 -3.18
N PRO A 33 -4.52 19.10 -3.99
CA PRO A 33 -4.50 18.73 -5.41
C PRO A 33 -4.34 17.21 -5.52
N ARG A 34 -5.29 16.54 -6.21
CA ARG A 34 -5.35 15.08 -6.26
C ARG A 34 -5.03 14.51 -7.62
N TRP A 35 -5.64 15.08 -8.67
CA TRP A 35 -5.43 14.64 -10.04
C TRP A 35 -5.15 15.82 -10.96
N MET A 36 -4.35 15.55 -11.97
CA MET A 36 -4.01 16.52 -13.00
C MET A 36 -4.03 15.83 -14.37
N PHE A 37 -4.47 16.54 -15.40
CA PHE A 37 -4.46 16.05 -16.79
C PHE A 37 -4.29 17.20 -17.78
N PRO A 38 -3.66 16.98 -18.95
CA PRO A 38 -3.57 17.96 -20.00
C PRO A 38 -4.95 18.42 -20.46
N VAL A 39 -5.12 19.71 -20.78
CA VAL A 39 -6.37 20.22 -21.33
C VAL A 39 -6.76 19.53 -22.63
N SER A 40 -5.80 19.05 -23.39
CA SER A 40 -5.95 18.28 -24.63
C SER A 40 -6.33 16.80 -24.42
N SER A 41 -6.32 16.31 -23.21
CA SER A 41 -6.61 14.90 -22.91
C SER A 41 -8.01 14.50 -23.37
N LYS A 42 -8.10 13.32 -23.98
CA LYS A 42 -9.34 12.77 -24.53
C LYS A 42 -9.96 11.70 -23.62
N ASP A 43 -9.15 11.10 -22.74
CA ASP A 43 -9.55 10.01 -21.86
C ASP A 43 -9.33 10.38 -20.39
N PRO A 44 -10.22 9.98 -19.46
CA PRO A 44 -10.06 10.22 -18.03
C PRO A 44 -9.07 9.23 -17.40
N LEU A 45 -7.85 9.16 -17.93
CA LEU A 45 -6.85 8.15 -17.55
C LEU A 45 -6.53 8.16 -16.05
N PHE A 46 -6.56 9.35 -15.42
CA PHE A 46 -6.36 9.46 -13.97
C PHE A 46 -7.37 8.67 -13.13
N LEU A 47 -8.56 8.37 -13.67
CA LEU A 47 -9.54 7.52 -12.98
C LEU A 47 -9.09 6.06 -12.81
N LYS A 48 -8.08 5.62 -13.56
CA LYS A 48 -7.49 4.27 -13.36
C LYS A 48 -6.70 4.15 -12.04
N THR A 49 -6.34 5.29 -11.42
CA THR A 49 -5.75 5.34 -10.07
C THR A 49 -6.82 5.44 -8.97
N TYR A 50 -8.11 5.47 -9.34
CA TYR A 50 -9.22 5.64 -8.40
C TYR A 50 -9.93 4.31 -8.18
N SER A 51 -9.79 3.77 -7.00
CA SER A 51 -10.36 2.47 -6.62
C SER A 51 -11.87 2.48 -6.35
N GLY A 52 -12.57 3.54 -6.68
CA GLY A 52 -14.00 3.83 -6.61
C GLY A 52 -14.96 2.73 -6.14
N VAL A 53 -14.75 2.20 -4.92
CA VAL A 53 -15.65 1.21 -4.33
C VAL A 53 -16.89 1.91 -3.77
N GLY A 54 -18.07 1.43 -4.15
CA GLY A 54 -19.36 1.94 -3.67
C GLY A 54 -20.15 2.74 -4.73
N PHE A 55 -21.46 2.77 -4.55
CA PHE A 55 -22.42 3.37 -5.50
C PHE A 55 -22.13 4.85 -5.84
N VAL A 56 -21.83 5.66 -4.82
CA VAL A 56 -21.54 7.11 -5.00
C VAL A 56 -20.27 7.30 -5.83
N ASN A 57 -19.24 6.51 -5.58
CA ASN A 57 -18.00 6.58 -6.33
C ASN A 57 -18.17 6.13 -7.79
N GLY A 58 -18.99 5.11 -8.02
CA GLY A 58 -19.37 4.67 -9.37
C GLY A 58 -20.09 5.76 -10.16
N LEU A 59 -21.02 6.46 -9.51
CA LEU A 59 -21.74 7.58 -10.13
C LEU A 59 -20.80 8.75 -10.48
N VAL A 60 -19.91 9.12 -9.58
CA VAL A 60 -18.90 10.18 -9.83
C VAL A 60 -18.00 9.80 -11.01
N LYS A 61 -17.55 8.56 -11.07
CA LYS A 61 -16.75 8.04 -12.18
C LYS A 61 -17.50 8.14 -13.50
N PHE A 62 -18.75 7.68 -13.53
CA PHE A 62 -19.61 7.77 -14.72
C PHE A 62 -19.82 9.21 -15.20
N ILE A 63 -20.06 10.16 -14.30
CA ILE A 63 -20.21 11.59 -14.61
C ILE A 63 -18.93 12.13 -15.25
N ILE A 64 -17.77 11.85 -14.66
CA ILE A 64 -16.47 12.29 -15.19
C ILE A 64 -16.24 11.70 -16.59
N GLU A 65 -16.45 10.39 -16.77
CA GLU A 65 -16.34 9.73 -18.08
C GLU A 65 -17.27 10.35 -19.12
N SER A 66 -18.49 10.73 -18.72
CA SER A 66 -19.45 11.41 -19.60
C SER A 66 -18.94 12.77 -20.06
N PHE A 67 -18.31 13.57 -19.19
CA PHE A 67 -17.70 14.84 -19.56
C PHE A 67 -16.56 14.67 -20.58
N PHE A 68 -15.77 13.62 -20.47
CA PHE A 68 -14.74 13.30 -21.46
C PHE A 68 -15.33 12.86 -22.78
N ARG A 69 -16.36 12.00 -22.79
CA ARG A 69 -17.10 11.59 -24.01
C ARG A 69 -17.69 12.80 -24.75
N LEU A 70 -18.27 13.75 -24.02
CA LEU A 70 -18.83 14.99 -24.57
C LEU A 70 -17.75 16.03 -24.88
N ARG A 71 -16.46 15.76 -24.62
CA ARG A 71 -15.33 16.68 -24.83
C ARG A 71 -15.44 18.02 -24.10
N ILE A 72 -16.21 18.07 -23.01
CA ILE A 72 -16.38 19.26 -22.16
C ILE A 72 -15.62 19.18 -20.84
N ALA A 73 -14.89 18.09 -20.58
CA ALA A 73 -14.15 17.87 -19.34
C ALA A 73 -13.24 19.07 -18.98
N HIS A 74 -12.57 19.65 -19.97
CA HIS A 74 -11.70 20.81 -19.79
C HIS A 74 -12.43 22.10 -19.38
N LEU A 75 -13.75 22.19 -19.62
CA LEU A 75 -14.58 23.32 -19.19
C LEU A 75 -15.10 23.13 -17.78
N VAL A 76 -15.55 21.91 -17.46
CA VAL A 76 -16.32 21.61 -16.24
C VAL A 76 -15.41 21.15 -15.08
N LEU A 77 -14.37 20.34 -15.38
CA LEU A 77 -13.57 19.71 -14.33
C LEU A 77 -12.40 20.58 -13.89
N GLY A 78 -12.23 20.68 -12.56
CA GLY A 78 -11.03 21.22 -11.92
C GLY A 78 -10.68 22.67 -12.26
N LYS A 79 -9.51 23.11 -11.83
CA LYS A 79 -8.98 24.47 -12.06
C LYS A 79 -7.85 24.42 -13.09
N PHE A 80 -7.71 25.49 -13.88
CA PHE A 80 -6.58 25.64 -14.79
C PHE A 80 -5.27 25.80 -14.06
N PHE A 81 -4.22 25.17 -14.61
CA PHE A 81 -2.84 25.30 -14.15
C PHE A 81 -1.90 25.39 -15.34
N LEU A 82 -1.06 26.41 -15.35
CA LEU A 82 0.00 26.59 -16.34
C LEU A 82 1.32 26.61 -15.57
N PRO A 83 2.11 25.53 -15.62
CA PRO A 83 3.42 25.47 -14.93
C PRO A 83 4.45 26.42 -15.55
N GLY A 84 4.32 26.77 -16.83
CA GLY A 84 5.29 27.54 -17.57
C GLY A 84 6.49 26.75 -18.08
N PHE A 85 6.64 25.50 -17.66
CA PHE A 85 7.77 24.60 -17.97
C PHE A 85 7.26 23.29 -18.55
N SER A 86 8.14 22.60 -19.30
CA SER A 86 7.86 21.24 -19.78
C SER A 86 8.02 20.21 -18.64
N LEU A 87 7.50 19.00 -18.86
CA LEU A 87 7.85 17.86 -18.02
C LEU A 87 9.36 17.63 -18.06
N ASN A 88 9.90 17.04 -17.00
CA ASN A 88 11.33 16.75 -16.96
C ASN A 88 11.72 15.74 -18.05
N SER A 89 13.01 15.72 -18.40
CA SER A 89 13.55 14.95 -19.51
C SER A 89 13.34 13.44 -19.40
N GLU A 90 13.34 12.88 -18.17
CA GLU A 90 13.11 11.46 -17.97
C GLU A 90 11.66 11.07 -18.31
N ILE A 91 10.67 11.89 -17.90
CA ILE A 91 9.26 11.65 -18.21
C ILE A 91 9.01 11.84 -19.72
N LEU A 92 9.62 12.89 -20.33
CA LEU A 92 9.50 13.13 -21.77
C LEU A 92 10.08 11.98 -22.59
N LYS A 93 11.23 11.43 -22.17
CA LYS A 93 11.83 10.25 -22.81
C LYS A 93 10.85 9.07 -22.80
N ILE A 94 10.19 8.77 -21.67
CA ILE A 94 9.17 7.71 -21.62
C ILE A 94 8.00 8.00 -22.56
N ILE A 95 7.55 9.26 -22.62
CA ILE A 95 6.47 9.65 -23.53
C ILE A 95 6.85 9.37 -24.99
N ASP A 96 8.07 9.70 -25.38
CA ASP A 96 8.56 9.50 -26.74
C ASP A 96 8.84 8.03 -27.05
N ASP A 97 9.59 7.33 -26.19
CA ASP A 97 10.00 5.93 -26.40
C ASP A 97 8.79 4.98 -26.50
N TYR A 98 7.76 5.21 -25.69
CA TYR A 98 6.53 4.40 -25.66
C TYR A 98 5.38 4.97 -26.49
N LYS A 99 5.64 6.02 -27.32
CA LYS A 99 4.65 6.67 -28.18
C LYS A 99 3.35 7.00 -27.43
N ILE A 100 3.47 7.70 -26.32
CA ILE A 100 2.36 8.05 -25.47
C ILE A 100 1.56 9.19 -26.12
N ILE A 101 0.26 8.96 -26.36
CA ILE A 101 -0.65 9.93 -26.99
C ILE A 101 -1.55 10.65 -25.98
N ASP A 102 -1.72 10.11 -24.79
CA ASP A 102 -2.53 10.74 -23.74
C ASP A 102 -2.07 10.28 -22.35
N TYR A 103 -2.27 11.12 -21.34
CA TYR A 103 -1.95 10.77 -19.97
C TYR A 103 -2.77 11.51 -18.92
N GLY A 104 -2.93 10.86 -17.77
CA GLY A 104 -3.48 11.45 -16.56
C GLY A 104 -2.49 11.29 -15.41
N ILE A 105 -2.54 12.19 -14.44
CA ILE A 105 -1.58 12.24 -13.34
C ILE A 105 -2.34 12.19 -12.01
N PHE A 106 -1.98 11.25 -11.16
CA PHE A 106 -2.33 11.23 -9.76
C PHE A 106 -1.18 11.84 -8.96
N LEU A 107 -1.46 12.92 -8.24
CA LEU A 107 -0.44 13.71 -7.55
C LEU A 107 -0.02 13.12 -6.19
N GLY A 108 -0.54 11.96 -5.83
CA GLY A 108 -0.23 11.27 -4.58
C GLY A 108 -0.99 11.84 -3.38
N THR A 109 -0.99 11.08 -2.29
CA THR A 109 -1.48 11.53 -0.99
C THR A 109 -0.35 12.28 -0.26
N ILE A 110 -0.67 13.35 0.45
CA ILE A 110 0.33 14.10 1.22
C ILE A 110 1.00 13.18 2.23
N GLY A 111 2.32 13.20 2.27
CA GLY A 111 3.13 12.39 3.17
C GLY A 111 4.56 12.20 2.65
N LYS A 112 5.43 11.64 3.49
CA LYS A 112 6.84 11.40 3.13
C LYS A 112 7.01 10.37 2.01
N ASN A 113 6.11 9.41 1.95
CA ASN A 113 6.10 8.34 0.94
C ASN A 113 5.33 8.73 -0.33
N ARG A 114 5.03 10.04 -0.48
CA ARG A 114 4.28 10.54 -1.62
C ARG A 114 4.98 10.21 -2.93
N LYS A 115 4.23 9.61 -3.84
CA LYS A 115 4.61 9.35 -5.23
C LYS A 115 3.63 10.04 -6.15
N ILE A 116 4.10 10.40 -7.32
CA ILE A 116 3.26 10.85 -8.42
C ILE A 116 3.11 9.67 -9.38
N ILE A 117 1.90 9.39 -9.82
CA ILE A 117 1.63 8.28 -10.73
C ILE A 117 1.05 8.84 -12.02
N PHE A 118 1.74 8.62 -13.13
CA PHE A 118 1.19 8.85 -14.45
C PHE A 118 0.48 7.60 -14.93
N VAL A 119 -0.69 7.77 -15.48
CA VAL A 119 -1.36 6.75 -16.28
C VAL A 119 -1.20 7.15 -17.73
N LEU A 120 -0.45 6.37 -18.48
CA LEU A 120 -0.01 6.66 -19.84
C LEU A 120 -0.74 5.76 -20.82
N LYS A 121 -1.21 6.31 -21.95
CA LYS A 121 -1.83 5.56 -23.05
C LYS A 121 -0.99 5.70 -24.30
N SER A 122 -0.50 4.59 -24.83
CA SER A 122 0.24 4.57 -26.10
C SER A 122 -0.65 4.62 -27.33
N GLU A 123 -0.07 4.86 -28.50
CA GLU A 123 -0.75 4.77 -29.80
C GLU A 123 -1.36 3.39 -30.05
N SER A 124 -0.72 2.32 -29.59
CA SER A 124 -1.23 0.95 -29.68
C SER A 124 -2.40 0.66 -28.73
N GLY A 125 -2.78 1.62 -27.87
CA GLY A 125 -3.81 1.45 -26.84
C GLY A 125 -3.34 0.80 -25.55
N MET A 126 -2.07 0.44 -25.43
CA MET A 126 -1.48 -0.07 -24.20
C MET A 126 -1.52 0.98 -23.09
N ILE A 127 -1.78 0.55 -21.88
CA ILE A 127 -1.78 1.41 -20.70
C ILE A 127 -0.58 1.06 -19.82
N TYR A 128 0.11 2.10 -19.38
CA TYR A 128 1.24 1.99 -18.46
C TYR A 128 0.99 2.87 -17.23
N PHE A 129 1.60 2.47 -16.12
CA PHE A 129 1.67 3.25 -14.88
C PHE A 129 3.13 3.63 -14.62
N LEU A 130 3.42 4.91 -14.61
CA LEU A 130 4.74 5.43 -14.25
C LEU A 130 4.66 5.98 -12.84
N LYS A 131 5.30 5.30 -11.88
CA LYS A 131 5.48 5.79 -10.51
C LYS A 131 6.74 6.62 -10.44
N TYR A 132 6.58 7.89 -10.05
CA TYR A 132 7.66 8.86 -9.94
C TYR A 132 7.79 9.36 -8.51
N TYR A 133 9.00 9.37 -7.96
CA TYR A 133 9.25 9.77 -6.58
C TYR A 133 9.17 11.30 -6.40
N THR A 134 8.91 11.75 -5.16
CA THR A 134 8.88 13.19 -4.79
C THR A 134 9.84 13.54 -3.66
N SER A 135 10.41 12.55 -2.99
CA SER A 135 11.33 12.69 -1.85
C SER A 135 12.34 11.55 -1.82
N GLY A 136 13.36 11.67 -0.99
CA GLY A 136 14.36 10.61 -0.80
C GLY A 136 13.75 9.32 -0.24
N GLU A 137 12.74 9.42 0.64
CA GLU A 137 12.03 8.26 1.17
C GLU A 137 11.21 7.56 0.08
N SER A 138 10.41 8.31 -0.70
CA SER A 138 9.65 7.71 -1.80
C SER A 138 10.55 7.14 -2.90
N LYS A 139 11.75 7.69 -3.11
CA LYS A 139 12.76 7.12 -4.01
C LYS A 139 13.16 5.70 -3.61
N LYS A 140 13.47 5.51 -2.32
CA LYS A 140 13.85 4.19 -1.79
C LYS A 140 12.74 3.16 -1.98
N LEU A 141 11.47 3.57 -1.80
CA LEU A 141 10.31 2.70 -1.99
C LEU A 141 10.15 2.29 -3.47
N VAL A 142 10.26 3.25 -4.40
CA VAL A 142 10.18 2.97 -5.85
C VAL A 142 11.31 2.05 -6.30
N GLN A 143 12.53 2.25 -5.81
CA GLN A 143 13.67 1.38 -6.12
C GLN A 143 13.46 -0.03 -5.59
N LYS A 144 13.04 -0.16 -4.32
CA LYS A 144 12.78 -1.46 -3.70
C LYS A 144 11.66 -2.23 -4.42
N GLU A 145 10.55 -1.55 -4.78
CA GLU A 145 9.49 -2.16 -5.59
C GLU A 145 10.03 -2.66 -6.93
N SER A 146 10.83 -1.85 -7.61
CA SER A 146 11.44 -2.21 -8.88
C SER A 146 12.31 -3.46 -8.77
N GLU A 147 13.25 -3.49 -7.83
CA GLU A 147 14.15 -4.62 -7.60
C GLU A 147 13.38 -5.91 -7.32
N LEU A 148 12.35 -5.83 -6.48
CA LEU A 148 11.54 -6.98 -6.13
C LEU A 148 10.71 -7.49 -7.32
N LEU A 149 10.05 -6.60 -8.06
CA LEU A 149 9.25 -6.99 -9.23
C LEU A 149 10.13 -7.58 -10.33
N TRP A 150 11.36 -7.08 -10.53
CA TRP A 150 12.34 -7.69 -11.43
C TRP A 150 12.74 -9.10 -10.97
N SER A 151 12.92 -9.32 -9.68
CA SER A 151 13.23 -10.67 -9.14
C SER A 151 12.09 -11.66 -9.36
N PHE A 152 10.84 -11.19 -9.34
CA PHE A 152 9.67 -12.03 -9.60
C PHE A 152 9.51 -12.46 -11.06
N LYS A 153 10.08 -11.72 -12.00
CA LYS A 153 9.96 -12.03 -13.43
C LYS A 153 10.47 -13.43 -13.78
N ASN A 154 11.45 -13.92 -13.04
CA ASN A 154 12.08 -15.24 -13.26
C ASN A 154 11.50 -16.33 -12.33
N ASN A 155 10.59 -15.97 -11.44
CA ASN A 155 9.98 -16.89 -10.48
C ASN A 155 8.56 -17.24 -10.91
N ASN A 156 8.23 -18.52 -10.90
CA ASN A 156 6.91 -19.02 -11.28
C ASN A 156 5.90 -18.79 -10.14
N LEU A 157 5.59 -17.50 -9.87
CA LEU A 157 4.60 -17.14 -8.85
C LEU A 157 3.21 -17.61 -9.28
N LYS A 158 2.46 -18.21 -8.35
CA LYS A 158 1.04 -18.57 -8.57
C LYS A 158 0.11 -17.36 -8.64
N VAL A 159 0.63 -16.17 -8.34
CA VAL A 159 -0.07 -14.89 -8.41
C VAL A 159 0.51 -14.05 -9.54
N LYS A 160 -0.29 -13.18 -10.11
CA LYS A 160 0.21 -12.17 -11.06
C LYS A 160 0.73 -10.96 -10.30
N VAL A 161 1.86 -10.46 -10.74
CA VAL A 161 2.46 -9.21 -10.26
C VAL A 161 2.63 -8.25 -11.43
N PRO A 162 2.74 -6.95 -11.19
CA PRO A 162 3.01 -5.98 -12.24
C PRO A 162 4.27 -6.33 -13.03
N ASN A 163 4.20 -6.21 -14.36
CA ASN A 163 5.36 -6.37 -15.21
C ASN A 163 6.11 -5.05 -15.32
N VAL A 164 7.34 -5.00 -14.82
CA VAL A 164 8.21 -3.85 -14.98
C VAL A 164 8.73 -3.82 -16.41
N VAL A 165 8.49 -2.71 -17.09
CA VAL A 165 8.93 -2.46 -18.46
C VAL A 165 10.25 -1.72 -18.47
N GLU A 166 10.36 -0.68 -17.63
CA GLU A 166 11.56 0.12 -17.48
C GLU A 166 11.66 0.66 -16.04
N SER A 167 12.87 0.87 -15.57
CA SER A 167 13.09 1.52 -14.27
C SER A 167 14.39 2.31 -14.28
N SER A 168 14.41 3.38 -13.49
CA SER A 168 15.60 4.19 -13.22
C SER A 168 15.69 4.49 -11.71
N ASN A 169 16.69 5.29 -11.35
CA ASN A 169 16.82 5.78 -9.97
C ASN A 169 15.64 6.66 -9.50
N SER A 170 14.80 7.13 -10.41
CA SER A 170 13.74 8.12 -10.14
C SER A 170 12.34 7.58 -10.40
N MET A 171 12.20 6.48 -11.12
CA MET A 171 10.89 6.00 -11.57
C MET A 171 10.86 4.50 -11.83
N ILE A 172 9.66 3.96 -11.87
CA ILE A 172 9.35 2.62 -12.38
C ILE A 172 8.18 2.71 -13.35
N LEU A 173 8.34 2.15 -14.54
CA LEU A 173 7.29 2.01 -15.55
C LEU A 173 6.75 0.58 -15.51
N ILE A 174 5.45 0.45 -15.30
CA ILE A 174 4.74 -0.80 -15.12
C ILE A 174 3.66 -0.91 -16.19
N GLU A 175 3.54 -2.06 -16.81
CA GLU A 175 2.46 -2.37 -17.73
C GLU A 175 1.16 -2.63 -16.97
N SER A 176 0.03 -2.15 -17.52
CA SER A 176 -1.29 -2.45 -16.98
C SER A 176 -1.62 -3.93 -17.16
N LEU A 177 -2.14 -4.54 -16.12
CA LEU A 177 -2.54 -5.97 -16.13
C LEU A 177 -3.88 -6.22 -16.86
N GLY A 178 -4.41 -5.21 -17.54
CA GLY A 178 -5.63 -5.31 -18.32
C GLY A 178 -6.92 -5.26 -17.46
N ASP A 179 -7.95 -5.97 -17.90
CA ASP A 179 -9.26 -6.00 -17.22
C ASP A 179 -9.16 -6.76 -15.90
N THR A 180 -9.15 -6.04 -14.81
CA THR A 180 -9.14 -6.58 -13.45
C THR A 180 -10.56 -6.55 -12.87
N ILE A 181 -10.92 -7.60 -12.14
CA ILE A 181 -12.14 -7.65 -11.35
C ILE A 181 -11.76 -7.25 -9.93
N THR A 182 -12.46 -6.28 -9.37
CA THR A 182 -12.14 -5.72 -8.06
C THR A 182 -12.82 -6.42 -6.90
N GLN A 183 -13.64 -7.42 -7.15
CA GLN A 183 -14.38 -8.10 -6.08
C GLN A 183 -13.54 -9.20 -5.45
N ILE A 184 -13.18 -9.01 -4.18
CA ILE A 184 -12.35 -9.93 -3.42
C ILE A 184 -13.23 -10.64 -2.40
N ASN A 185 -13.21 -11.97 -2.43
CA ASN A 185 -13.70 -12.76 -1.32
C ASN A 185 -12.61 -12.89 -0.25
N TYR A 186 -12.87 -12.40 0.97
CA TYR A 186 -11.92 -12.41 2.09
C TYR A 186 -11.45 -13.81 2.50
N ASP A 187 -12.22 -14.84 2.16
CA ASP A 187 -11.94 -16.23 2.52
C ASP A 187 -11.60 -17.09 1.31
N SER A 188 -11.15 -16.46 0.20
CA SER A 188 -10.77 -17.20 -0.99
C SER A 188 -9.55 -18.10 -0.73
N LYS A 189 -9.54 -19.25 -1.43
CA LYS A 189 -8.42 -20.21 -1.34
C LYS A 189 -7.09 -19.59 -1.77
N GLU A 190 -7.13 -18.68 -2.72
CA GLU A 190 -5.95 -17.99 -3.25
C GLU A 190 -5.36 -17.03 -2.22
N ILE A 191 -6.21 -16.29 -1.49
CA ILE A 191 -5.77 -15.42 -0.38
C ILE A 191 -5.13 -16.26 0.72
N ASN A 192 -5.81 -17.33 1.15
CA ASN A 192 -5.29 -18.24 2.16
C ASN A 192 -3.99 -18.91 1.71
N TYR A 193 -3.91 -19.34 0.46
CA TYR A 193 -2.67 -19.88 -0.09
C TYR A 193 -1.52 -18.86 0.03
N PHE A 194 -1.71 -17.64 -0.44
CA PHE A 194 -0.67 -16.63 -0.45
C PHE A 194 -0.23 -16.22 0.95
N THR A 195 -1.19 -16.00 1.87
CA THR A 195 -0.92 -15.42 3.18
C THR A 195 -0.60 -16.45 4.28
N ILE A 196 -1.00 -17.71 4.10
CA ILE A 196 -0.83 -18.77 5.12
C ILE A 196 0.03 -19.91 4.59
N GLU A 197 -0.32 -20.50 3.41
CA GLU A 197 0.27 -21.76 2.99
C GLU A 197 1.60 -21.61 2.25
N ARG A 198 1.71 -20.55 1.44
CA ARG A 198 2.87 -20.33 0.57
C ARG A 198 4.21 -20.37 1.29
N PRO A 199 4.39 -19.71 2.46
CA PRO A 199 5.66 -19.74 3.17
C PRO A 199 6.16 -21.14 3.48
N PHE A 200 5.27 -22.07 3.85
CA PHE A 200 5.60 -23.46 4.12
C PHE A 200 5.86 -24.26 2.85
N LYS A 201 4.98 -24.13 1.86
CA LYS A 201 5.04 -24.93 0.63
C LYS A 201 6.19 -24.56 -0.30
N GLU A 202 6.62 -23.30 -0.27
CA GLU A 202 7.73 -22.79 -1.09
C GLU A 202 9.05 -22.67 -0.29
N ASN A 203 9.09 -23.18 0.94
CA ASN A 203 10.27 -23.15 1.83
C ASN A 203 10.85 -21.73 2.00
N LEU A 204 9.96 -20.73 2.18
CA LEU A 204 10.34 -19.32 2.28
C LEU A 204 10.54 -18.84 3.73
N LEU A 205 10.63 -19.76 4.68
CA LEU A 205 10.70 -19.45 6.10
C LEU A 205 12.15 -19.21 6.53
N VAL A 206 12.33 -18.20 7.38
CA VAL A 206 13.60 -17.85 8.00
C VAL A 206 13.44 -17.91 9.51
N ASP A 207 14.25 -18.74 10.17
CA ASP A 207 14.33 -18.81 11.63
C ASP A 207 15.10 -17.60 12.18
N THR A 208 14.53 -16.88 13.14
CA THR A 208 15.17 -15.70 13.71
C THR A 208 14.79 -15.53 15.19
N SER A 209 15.74 -15.20 16.06
CA SER A 209 15.43 -14.89 17.45
C SER A 209 14.67 -13.57 17.56
N LEU A 210 13.81 -13.45 18.57
CA LEU A 210 13.07 -12.22 18.83
C LEU A 210 14.03 -11.04 19.08
N LYS A 211 15.15 -11.29 19.72
CA LYS A 211 16.23 -10.35 19.93
C LYS A 211 16.73 -9.74 18.62
N SER A 212 16.99 -10.55 17.59
CA SER A 212 17.42 -10.07 16.28
C SER A 212 16.34 -9.30 15.53
N ILE A 213 15.06 -9.65 15.73
CA ILE A 213 13.95 -8.96 15.05
C ILE A 213 13.78 -7.54 15.59
N PHE A 214 13.86 -7.34 16.90
CA PHE A 214 13.38 -6.11 17.52
C PHE A 214 14.42 -5.30 18.31
N LEU A 215 15.52 -5.89 18.80
CA LEU A 215 16.49 -5.15 19.63
C LEU A 215 17.35 -4.15 18.83
N GLU A 216 17.53 -4.35 17.54
CA GLU A 216 18.22 -3.37 16.68
C GLU A 216 17.33 -2.18 16.29
N LYS A 217 16.02 -2.26 16.48
CA LYS A 217 15.04 -1.24 16.05
C LYS A 217 14.31 -0.69 17.28
N LYS A 218 14.63 0.49 17.69
CA LYS A 218 13.99 1.46 18.62
C LYS A 218 12.49 1.26 18.93
N ILE A 219 12.06 0.06 19.37
CA ILE A 219 10.71 -0.24 19.82
C ILE A 219 10.29 0.66 20.99
N VAL A 220 11.27 1.09 21.78
CA VAL A 220 11.10 1.99 22.93
C VAL A 220 10.43 3.33 22.53
N GLU A 221 10.57 3.77 21.27
CA GLU A 221 9.94 5.03 20.82
C GLU A 221 8.45 4.90 20.55
N ILE A 222 7.96 3.71 20.20
CA ILE A 222 6.57 3.45 19.81
C ILE A 222 5.58 3.68 20.94
N THR A 223 6.03 3.45 22.16
CA THR A 223 5.16 3.36 23.34
C THR A 223 5.41 4.48 24.36
N LYS A 224 6.30 5.46 24.05
CA LYS A 224 6.65 6.55 24.99
C LYS A 224 5.43 7.29 25.56
N SER A 225 4.37 7.46 24.76
CA SER A 225 3.13 8.10 25.19
C SER A 225 2.25 7.23 26.10
N HIS A 226 2.51 5.91 26.20
CA HIS A 226 1.71 4.95 26.96
C HIS A 226 2.62 4.05 27.83
N LYS A 227 3.08 4.58 28.97
CA LYS A 227 4.05 3.90 29.86
C LYS A 227 3.67 2.45 30.20
N ARG A 228 2.38 2.17 30.45
CA ARG A 228 1.92 0.81 30.77
C ARG A 228 2.07 -0.15 29.58
N LEU A 229 1.67 0.28 28.39
CA LEU A 229 1.86 -0.51 27.16
C LEU A 229 3.36 -0.74 26.89
N GLN A 230 4.20 0.28 27.09
CA GLN A 230 5.65 0.15 26.98
C GLN A 230 6.20 -0.94 27.89
N SER A 231 5.80 -0.95 29.15
CA SER A 231 6.25 -1.97 30.10
C SER A 231 5.81 -3.37 29.68
N LEU A 232 4.55 -3.53 29.22
CA LEU A 232 4.05 -4.81 28.74
C LEU A 232 4.81 -5.32 27.53
N VAL A 233 5.06 -4.45 26.55
CA VAL A 233 5.85 -4.82 25.35
C VAL A 233 7.29 -5.21 25.71
N LEU A 234 7.93 -4.42 26.56
CA LEU A 234 9.31 -4.74 27.00
C LEU A 234 9.37 -6.06 27.78
N ASN A 235 8.43 -6.30 28.68
CA ASN A 235 8.35 -7.56 29.42
C ASN A 235 8.12 -8.75 28.49
N TYR A 236 7.22 -8.61 27.50
CA TYR A 236 6.99 -9.65 26.50
C TYR A 236 8.25 -9.96 25.69
N LEU A 237 8.96 -8.91 25.23
CA LEU A 237 10.18 -9.06 24.44
C LEU A 237 11.31 -9.72 25.25
N LEU A 238 11.51 -9.30 26.51
CA LEU A 238 12.51 -9.89 27.39
C LEU A 238 12.19 -11.35 27.75
N LYS A 239 10.92 -11.65 28.07
CA LYS A 239 10.46 -13.02 28.39
C LYS A 239 10.68 -13.99 27.22
N ASN A 240 10.63 -13.49 25.98
CA ASN A 240 10.69 -14.30 24.77
C ASN A 240 11.95 -14.01 23.92
N GLU A 241 12.98 -13.35 24.45
CA GLU A 241 14.13 -12.87 23.66
C GLU A 241 14.88 -13.97 22.90
N ASP A 242 15.01 -15.16 23.50
CA ASP A 242 15.68 -16.31 22.92
C ASP A 242 14.74 -17.22 22.09
N ASN A 243 13.44 -16.95 22.10
CA ASN A 243 12.49 -17.72 21.30
C ASN A 243 12.75 -17.50 19.81
N ILE A 244 12.72 -18.59 19.07
CA ILE A 244 12.86 -18.57 17.61
C ILE A 244 11.50 -18.40 16.97
N PHE A 245 11.40 -17.39 16.12
CA PHE A 245 10.22 -17.10 15.33
C PHE A 245 10.50 -17.27 13.85
N LEU A 246 9.45 -17.61 13.10
CA LEU A 246 9.49 -17.73 11.66
C LEU A 246 9.17 -16.37 11.03
N LEU A 247 10.03 -15.96 10.11
CA LEU A 247 9.81 -14.82 9.23
C LEU A 247 9.60 -15.32 7.79
N SER A 248 8.91 -14.54 6.99
CA SER A 248 8.77 -14.78 5.56
C SER A 248 8.74 -13.47 4.79
N LEU A 249 8.96 -13.55 3.47
CA LEU A 249 8.72 -12.40 2.59
C LEU A 249 7.24 -12.07 2.58
N ALA A 250 6.89 -10.94 3.19
CA ALA A 250 5.56 -10.37 3.19
C ALA A 250 5.45 -9.22 2.18
N HIS A 251 4.26 -8.97 1.68
CA HIS A 251 3.93 -7.82 0.85
C HIS A 251 4.03 -6.51 1.65
N GLY A 252 3.67 -6.54 2.94
CA GLY A 252 3.76 -5.41 3.86
C GLY A 252 2.56 -4.45 3.84
N ASP A 253 1.81 -4.37 2.75
CA ASP A 253 0.52 -3.67 2.62
C ASP A 253 -0.51 -4.54 1.87
N PHE A 254 -0.60 -5.82 2.26
CA PHE A 254 -1.52 -6.78 1.66
C PHE A 254 -2.94 -6.50 2.12
N THR A 255 -3.64 -5.72 1.34
CA THR A 255 -4.99 -5.21 1.64
C THR A 255 -5.94 -5.45 0.46
N PRO A 256 -7.27 -5.46 0.68
CA PRO A 256 -8.24 -5.66 -0.40
C PRO A 256 -8.15 -4.64 -1.55
N TRP A 257 -7.60 -3.46 -1.31
CA TRP A 257 -7.42 -2.45 -2.36
C TRP A 257 -6.12 -2.63 -3.17
N ASN A 258 -5.22 -3.52 -2.74
CA ASN A 258 -4.01 -3.90 -3.45
C ASN A 258 -4.09 -5.30 -4.06
N VAL A 259 -5.21 -6.03 -3.86
CA VAL A 259 -5.41 -7.39 -4.33
C VAL A 259 -6.64 -7.47 -5.21
N PHE A 260 -6.51 -8.05 -6.40
CA PHE A 260 -7.56 -8.11 -7.40
C PHE A 260 -7.64 -9.51 -8.00
N TYR A 261 -8.77 -9.82 -8.63
CA TYR A 261 -8.91 -11.00 -9.48
C TYR A 261 -8.86 -10.62 -10.95
N THR A 262 -8.26 -11.49 -11.75
CA THR A 262 -8.46 -11.45 -13.20
C THR A 262 -9.81 -12.09 -13.56
N LYS A 263 -10.26 -11.91 -14.80
CA LYS A 263 -11.41 -12.63 -15.34
C LYS A 263 -11.24 -14.16 -15.33
N SER A 264 -10.01 -14.66 -15.22
CA SER A 264 -9.66 -16.09 -15.13
C SER A 264 -9.34 -16.54 -13.69
N ASP A 265 -9.88 -15.84 -12.68
CA ASP A 265 -9.75 -16.13 -11.25
C ASP A 265 -8.31 -16.22 -10.70
N LYS A 266 -7.37 -15.58 -11.39
CA LYS A 266 -6.01 -15.45 -10.88
C LYS A 266 -5.87 -14.18 -10.04
N ILE A 267 -5.26 -14.30 -8.87
CA ILE A 267 -4.94 -13.13 -8.02
C ILE A 267 -3.87 -12.26 -8.69
N ILE A 268 -4.11 -10.96 -8.64
CA ILE A 268 -3.15 -9.91 -8.96
C ILE A 268 -2.85 -9.16 -7.67
N ILE A 269 -1.57 -8.96 -7.38
CA ILE A 269 -1.12 -8.19 -6.21
C ILE A 269 -0.32 -6.99 -6.72
N LEU A 270 -0.75 -5.80 -6.32
CA LEU A 270 -0.16 -4.51 -6.70
C LEU A 270 0.55 -3.87 -5.51
N ASP A 271 1.44 -2.90 -5.78
CA ASP A 271 2.05 -2.00 -4.78
C ASP A 271 2.97 -2.70 -3.77
N TRP A 272 4.01 -3.34 -4.27
CA TRP A 272 4.98 -4.15 -3.52
C TRP A 272 6.07 -3.34 -2.79
N GLU A 273 5.96 -2.03 -2.73
CA GLU A 273 6.99 -1.14 -2.18
C GLU A 273 7.31 -1.33 -0.69
N LEU A 274 6.34 -1.84 0.09
CA LEU A 274 6.52 -2.10 1.52
C LEU A 274 6.97 -3.52 1.83
N SER A 275 7.15 -4.37 0.81
CA SER A 275 7.55 -5.77 1.01
C SER A 275 8.82 -5.89 1.85
N SER A 276 8.83 -6.82 2.76
CA SER A 276 9.98 -7.06 3.63
C SER A 276 9.93 -8.47 4.21
N ILE A 277 11.03 -8.90 4.80
CA ILE A 277 11.04 -10.06 5.68
C ILE A 277 10.36 -9.64 6.98
N LEU A 278 9.19 -10.19 7.26
CA LEU A 278 8.32 -9.84 8.38
C LEU A 278 7.87 -11.11 9.11
N PRO A 279 7.33 -10.99 10.34
CA PRO A 279 6.78 -12.13 11.06
C PRO A 279 5.78 -12.92 10.20
N LEU A 280 5.83 -14.25 10.30
CA LEU A 280 4.89 -15.13 9.61
C LEU A 280 3.45 -14.66 9.86
N PHE A 281 2.58 -14.80 8.87
CA PHE A 281 1.18 -14.32 8.88
C PHE A 281 0.99 -12.80 8.90
N TYR A 282 2.04 -12.00 8.73
CA TYR A 282 1.90 -10.54 8.68
C TYR A 282 0.84 -10.11 7.66
N ASP A 283 0.91 -10.61 6.43
CA ASP A 283 -0.04 -10.28 5.37
C ASP A 283 -1.45 -10.79 5.66
N TYR A 284 -1.61 -11.93 6.31
CA TYR A 284 -2.90 -12.44 6.76
C TYR A 284 -3.57 -11.48 7.75
N PHE A 285 -2.85 -11.09 8.81
CA PHE A 285 -3.39 -10.15 9.81
C PHE A 285 -3.65 -8.78 9.19
N HIS A 286 -2.77 -8.32 8.32
CA HIS A 286 -2.93 -7.03 7.64
C HIS A 286 -4.20 -7.01 6.78
N PHE A 287 -4.43 -8.08 6.01
CA PHE A 287 -5.61 -8.25 5.17
C PHE A 287 -6.92 -8.30 5.96
N LYS A 288 -6.91 -8.96 7.12
CA LYS A 288 -8.10 -9.08 7.97
C LYS A 288 -8.36 -7.82 8.80
N ILE A 289 -7.33 -7.20 9.38
CA ILE A 289 -7.47 -6.11 10.35
C ILE A 289 -7.67 -4.75 9.70
N GLN A 290 -6.89 -4.40 8.66
CA GLN A 290 -6.92 -3.05 8.10
C GLN A 290 -8.30 -2.62 7.57
N PRO A 291 -9.04 -3.45 6.82
CA PRO A 291 -10.38 -3.08 6.36
C PRO A 291 -11.37 -2.87 7.51
N LEU A 292 -11.23 -3.63 8.61
CA LEU A 292 -12.08 -3.48 9.79
C LEU A 292 -11.80 -2.15 10.51
N ILE A 293 -10.53 -1.75 10.61
CA ILE A 293 -10.16 -0.43 11.14
C ILE A 293 -10.74 0.70 10.27
N MET A 294 -10.67 0.54 8.93
CA MET A 294 -11.18 1.55 7.99
C MET A 294 -12.71 1.61 7.96
N SER A 295 -13.41 0.52 8.32
CA SER A 295 -14.85 0.55 8.48
C SER A 295 -15.26 1.46 9.66
N ALA A 296 -16.32 2.23 9.48
CA ALA A 296 -16.77 3.17 10.50
C ALA A 296 -17.38 2.41 11.69
N LYS A 297 -16.84 2.46 12.89
CA LYS A 297 -17.44 1.98 14.16
C LYS A 297 -16.99 0.62 14.70
N MET A 298 -15.92 0.01 14.23
CA MET A 298 -15.40 -1.20 14.86
C MET A 298 -14.48 -0.83 16.04
N SER A 299 -14.74 -1.43 17.20
CA SER A 299 -13.86 -1.41 18.37
C SER A 299 -12.74 -2.45 18.23
N SER A 300 -11.74 -2.37 19.10
CA SER A 300 -10.68 -3.39 19.20
C SER A 300 -11.22 -4.78 19.53
N ASP A 301 -12.30 -4.86 20.35
CA ASP A 301 -12.96 -6.14 20.68
C ASP A 301 -13.69 -6.72 19.48
N ASP A 302 -14.42 -5.89 18.72
CA ASP A 302 -15.09 -6.34 17.50
C ASP A 302 -14.09 -6.90 16.49
N ILE A 303 -12.91 -6.28 16.39
CA ILE A 303 -11.86 -6.74 15.49
C ILE A 303 -11.28 -8.08 15.97
N LEU A 304 -10.91 -8.19 17.25
CA LEU A 304 -10.40 -9.45 17.82
C LEU A 304 -11.41 -10.60 17.66
N ASN A 305 -12.69 -10.36 17.92
CA ASN A 305 -13.75 -11.36 17.77
C ASN A 305 -13.97 -11.80 16.31
N LYS A 306 -13.62 -10.95 15.33
CA LYS A 306 -13.71 -11.29 13.90
C LYS A 306 -12.48 -11.96 13.34
N LEU A 307 -11.36 -11.97 14.08
CA LEU A 307 -10.19 -12.75 13.72
C LEU A 307 -10.42 -14.21 14.04
N ASP A 308 -10.52 -15.03 13.01
CA ASP A 308 -10.66 -16.48 13.19
C ASP A 308 -9.28 -17.10 13.48
N LEU A 309 -8.77 -16.86 14.69
CA LEU A 309 -7.48 -17.38 15.15
C LEU A 309 -7.51 -18.91 15.25
N SER A 310 -8.67 -19.49 15.60
CA SER A 310 -8.84 -20.94 15.69
C SER A 310 -8.70 -21.60 14.31
N TYR A 311 -9.29 -21.00 13.27
CA TYR A 311 -9.09 -21.47 11.89
C TYR A 311 -7.61 -21.39 11.50
N LEU A 312 -6.96 -20.25 11.76
CA LEU A 312 -5.55 -20.06 11.45
C LEU A 312 -4.68 -21.11 12.16
N ASN A 313 -4.90 -21.32 13.45
CA ASN A 313 -4.16 -22.31 14.25
C ASN A 313 -4.34 -23.74 13.68
N LYS A 314 -5.59 -24.14 13.41
CA LYS A 314 -5.88 -25.44 12.78
C LYS A 314 -5.13 -25.61 11.45
N ARG A 315 -5.15 -24.55 10.62
CA ARG A 315 -4.48 -24.61 9.30
C ARG A 315 -2.97 -24.71 9.42
N VAL A 316 -2.39 -24.01 10.41
CA VAL A 316 -0.96 -24.05 10.69
C VAL A 316 -0.52 -25.42 11.17
N LEU A 317 -1.29 -26.08 12.04
CA LEU A 317 -1.01 -27.44 12.52
C LEU A 317 -0.98 -28.45 11.36
N GLU A 318 -1.76 -28.22 10.31
CA GLU A 318 -1.74 -29.07 9.09
C GLU A 318 -0.50 -28.83 8.21
N LEU A 319 0.15 -27.66 8.33
CA LEU A 319 1.23 -27.21 7.44
C LEU A 319 2.61 -27.31 8.06
N SER A 320 2.69 -27.32 9.39
CA SER A 320 3.95 -27.25 10.13
C SER A 320 4.08 -28.43 11.08
N GLU A 321 5.28 -29.01 11.12
CA GLU A 321 5.68 -29.98 12.16
C GLU A 321 6.07 -29.31 13.49
N ARG A 322 6.14 -27.97 13.50
CA ARG A 322 6.52 -27.16 14.66
C ARG A 322 5.28 -26.61 15.35
N GLU A 323 5.33 -26.52 16.67
CA GLU A 323 4.33 -25.78 17.44
C GLU A 323 4.46 -24.29 17.13
N ILE A 324 3.41 -23.71 16.54
CA ILE A 324 3.34 -22.28 16.19
C ILE A 324 2.21 -21.64 16.98
N LYS A 325 2.57 -20.73 17.87
CA LYS A 325 1.60 -19.99 18.70
C LYS A 325 1.08 -18.78 17.93
N VAL A 326 -0.05 -18.93 17.29
CA VAL A 326 -0.66 -17.91 16.39
C VAL A 326 -0.84 -16.56 17.08
N VAL A 327 -1.16 -16.55 18.37
CA VAL A 327 -1.32 -15.32 19.17
C VAL A 327 -0.01 -14.54 19.25
N ASP A 328 1.13 -15.21 19.38
CA ASP A 328 2.43 -14.55 19.40
C ASP A 328 2.72 -13.84 18.05
N TYR A 329 2.33 -14.44 16.93
CA TYR A 329 2.47 -13.82 15.61
C TYR A 329 1.53 -12.62 15.40
N LEU A 330 0.34 -12.61 16.03
CA LEU A 330 -0.51 -11.43 16.06
C LEU A 330 0.13 -10.29 16.87
N ILE A 331 0.75 -10.61 18.01
CA ILE A 331 1.52 -9.64 18.82
C ILE A 331 2.68 -9.08 17.97
N LEU A 332 3.45 -9.94 17.31
CA LEU A 332 4.59 -9.53 16.47
C LEU A 332 4.15 -8.70 15.26
N TYR A 333 3.01 -9.02 14.65
CA TYR A 333 2.40 -8.20 13.60
C TYR A 333 2.11 -6.79 14.11
N LEU A 334 1.44 -6.67 15.27
CA LEU A 334 1.07 -5.36 15.84
C LEU A 334 2.32 -4.54 16.21
N ILE A 335 3.32 -5.17 16.80
CA ILE A 335 4.60 -4.50 17.10
C ILE A 335 5.26 -4.04 15.79
N SER A 336 5.32 -4.89 14.78
CA SER A 336 5.97 -4.58 13.49
C SER A 336 5.27 -3.43 12.75
N ILE A 337 3.94 -3.44 12.67
CA ILE A 337 3.18 -2.39 11.99
C ILE A 337 3.29 -1.05 12.72
N MET A 338 3.25 -1.06 14.04
CA MET A 338 3.43 0.16 14.84
C MET A 338 4.85 0.72 14.69
N ASN A 339 5.88 -0.15 14.71
CA ASN A 339 7.28 0.24 14.48
C ASN A 339 7.48 0.93 13.13
N PHE A 340 6.75 0.50 12.12
CA PHE A 340 6.84 1.09 10.79
C PHE A 340 6.10 2.43 10.72
N TYR A 341 4.83 2.48 11.15
CA TYR A 341 3.98 3.64 10.90
C TYR A 341 4.10 4.77 11.93
N ILE A 342 4.30 4.47 13.23
CA ILE A 342 4.32 5.51 14.27
C ILE A 342 5.43 6.55 14.02
N PRO A 343 6.69 6.18 13.73
CA PRO A 343 7.74 7.17 13.46
C PRO A 343 7.45 8.03 12.21
N ILE A 344 6.67 7.52 11.27
CA ILE A 344 6.25 8.27 10.08
C ILE A 344 5.17 9.28 10.45
N TYR A 345 4.20 8.86 11.26
CA TYR A 345 3.05 9.67 11.64
C TYR A 345 3.40 10.77 12.63
N GLU A 346 4.27 10.49 13.62
CA GLU A 346 4.72 11.50 14.59
C GLU A 346 5.49 12.68 13.97
N LYS A 347 6.04 12.48 12.76
CA LYS A 347 6.72 13.54 12.01
C LYS A 347 5.78 14.37 11.13
N GLN A 348 4.50 14.08 11.11
CA GLN A 348 3.50 14.82 10.33
C GLN A 348 2.85 15.88 11.21
N GLU A 349 2.86 17.15 10.76
CA GLU A 349 2.21 18.28 11.47
C GLU A 349 0.68 18.10 11.57
N ASN A 350 0.07 17.46 10.57
CA ASN A 350 -1.36 17.18 10.51
C ASN A 350 -1.57 15.72 10.19
N LEU A 351 -1.88 14.93 11.21
CA LEU A 351 -2.17 13.52 11.04
C LEU A 351 -3.58 13.33 10.46
N HIS A 352 -3.68 12.53 9.42
CA HIS A 352 -4.98 12.16 8.86
C HIS A 352 -5.75 11.31 9.89
N TRP A 353 -7.04 11.56 10.07
CA TRP A 353 -7.88 10.88 11.07
C TRP A 353 -7.83 9.35 10.99
N GLN A 354 -7.66 8.78 9.79
CA GLN A 354 -7.50 7.34 9.59
C GLN A 354 -6.22 6.78 10.20
N ALA A 355 -5.13 7.53 10.10
CA ALA A 355 -3.86 7.15 10.70
C ALA A 355 -3.93 7.17 12.23
N GLU A 356 -4.54 8.20 12.79
CA GLU A 356 -4.78 8.29 14.23
C GLU A 356 -5.66 7.13 14.73
N LYS A 357 -6.76 6.85 14.02
CA LYS A 357 -7.65 5.72 14.34
C LYS A 357 -6.88 4.39 14.30
N SER A 358 -6.07 4.16 13.27
CA SER A 358 -5.28 2.93 13.14
C SER A 358 -4.32 2.75 14.31
N MET A 359 -3.58 3.79 14.65
CA MET A 359 -2.65 3.75 15.79
C MET A 359 -3.35 3.42 17.10
N ASN A 360 -4.50 4.04 17.36
CA ASN A 360 -5.24 3.80 18.60
C ASN A 360 -5.74 2.35 18.67
N ILE A 361 -6.33 1.84 17.61
CA ILE A 361 -6.83 0.46 17.55
C ILE A 361 -5.68 -0.56 17.69
N TRP A 362 -4.54 -0.36 17.00
CA TRP A 362 -3.39 -1.26 17.13
C TRP A 362 -2.87 -1.29 18.59
N LYS A 363 -2.75 -0.11 19.24
CA LYS A 363 -2.35 -0.01 20.66
C LYS A 363 -3.33 -0.71 21.58
N GLU A 364 -4.64 -0.53 21.37
CA GLU A 364 -5.68 -1.18 22.18
C GLU A 364 -5.66 -2.70 22.04
N ILE A 365 -5.56 -3.21 20.81
CA ILE A 365 -5.48 -4.66 20.57
C ILE A 365 -4.22 -5.23 21.21
N LEU A 366 -3.06 -4.61 21.00
CA LEU A 366 -1.80 -5.08 21.58
C LEU A 366 -1.85 -5.05 23.11
N PHE A 367 -2.40 -4.00 23.69
CA PHE A 367 -2.55 -3.88 25.14
C PHE A 367 -3.39 -5.04 25.72
N LYS A 368 -4.57 -5.33 25.09
CA LYS A 368 -5.44 -6.42 25.50
C LYS A 368 -4.75 -7.80 25.42
N LEU A 369 -4.04 -8.05 24.32
CA LEU A 369 -3.34 -9.31 24.15
C LEU A 369 -2.24 -9.51 25.19
N LEU A 370 -1.46 -8.48 25.48
CA LEU A 370 -0.37 -8.56 26.45
C LEU A 370 -0.85 -8.58 27.92
N GLU A 371 -1.97 -7.90 28.23
CA GLU A 371 -2.54 -7.88 29.58
C GLU A 371 -3.23 -9.21 29.92
N ASN A 372 -3.75 -9.92 28.93
CA ASN A 372 -4.47 -11.19 29.08
C ASN A 372 -3.78 -12.32 28.27
N GLU A 373 -2.45 -12.34 28.23
CA GLU A 373 -1.65 -13.26 27.39
C GLU A 373 -2.04 -14.72 27.61
N ASP A 374 -2.17 -15.16 28.87
CA ASP A 374 -2.51 -16.54 29.20
C ASP A 374 -3.93 -16.93 28.72
N TYR A 375 -4.90 -15.99 28.82
CA TYR A 375 -6.25 -16.22 28.32
C TYR A 375 -6.25 -16.44 26.80
N TYR A 376 -5.60 -15.55 26.04
CA TYR A 376 -5.56 -15.64 24.59
C TYR A 376 -4.79 -16.87 24.11
N ARG A 377 -3.65 -17.18 24.73
CA ARG A 377 -2.89 -18.40 24.43
C ARG A 377 -3.68 -19.67 24.71
N LYS A 378 -4.43 -19.73 25.80
CA LYS A 378 -5.24 -20.91 26.16
C LYS A 378 -6.41 -21.14 25.20
N ASN A 379 -7.00 -20.06 24.67
CA ASN A 379 -8.23 -20.17 23.85
C ASN A 379 -7.97 -20.19 22.35
N TYR A 380 -6.77 -19.79 21.89
CA TYR A 380 -6.48 -19.60 20.45
C TYR A 380 -5.18 -20.21 19.97
N ASN A 381 -4.38 -20.87 20.82
CA ASN A 381 -3.18 -21.62 20.40
C ASN A 381 -3.44 -23.13 20.36
#